data_00ec0e52ef7b6792d1e338d868ebd0a1
#
_entry.id   00ec0e52ef7b6792d1e338d868ebd0a1
#
_cell.length_a   1.000
_cell.length_b   1.000
_cell.length_c   1.000
_cell.angle_alpha   90.00
_cell.angle_beta   90.00
_cell.angle_gamma   90.00
#
_symmetry.space_group_name_H-M   'P 1'
#
loop_
_entity.id
_entity.type
_entity.pdbx_description
1 polymer ?
#
loop_
_entity_poly.entity_id
_entity_poly.type
_entity_poly.pdbx_seq_one_letter_code
_entity_poly.pdbx_strand_id
1 'polypeptide(L)'
;MQENAKKRLRFDDNCKSSDKNDGQSVPYIADNYIEWGVEEVSCFLRSRNIEEDHIKLFCDEKITGRTLPDINEGHLEKIGVKCLGERLQILQVVKALVQTTVYGVTKRTRVLNDPIHGHIEMHPLLIKVMDNPQFQRLRFLKQLGGCYFVYPGASNNRFEHSLGVSHLAGELVRLLQKKQPELNITDKDVLCVQMAGLCHDIGHGPFSHLYDNKFLEVARPGWKWKHEDGSSAMFEHLIEVNNLKPEFARYGLADQDITFVKEMIAGSKKLNRHRDWPYLGRDKSKAFLYEVVANKRNGIDVDKWDYFARDCHHLGIQNSFDHVRYMKFMRVLKVDQDYQICARDKEVGTLYDMFHTRHVLFRRAYKHKTVEVVEIMITEAMLKANDYLLIPGKDNKLLRMSEAMDDMVAFTQLTDHIFEAILYSTDPNLAESKRILTDIQCRRLYKCIGQLSPGERINIDEEISNRYRKEIIAAVPEEKLGGKPLKPENLIVQVARFDYGMKEKNPVDNVRFYRKGDPNTAFQLRKDEVSKMLPDTFAEQSIRVYCKLLDEESIAKAKQCFNSWREQNKMATSETGANEFTPIKSRPTPENPPPTPKTPENTNLSLAMD
;
A
#
# COMPACT_ATOMS: atom_id res chain seq x y z
N MET A 1 -0.88 26.05 42.57
CA MET A 1 -1.99 25.85 41.65
C MET A 1 -2.20 24.36 41.45
N GLN A 2 -2.61 23.72 42.50
CA GLN A 2 -3.10 22.34 42.54
C GLN A 2 -4.49 22.46 43.16
N GLU A 3 -5.50 22.18 42.38
CA GLU A 3 -6.89 21.88 42.81
C GLU A 3 -7.81 22.12 41.64
N ASN A 4 -8.05 21.07 40.85
CA ASN A 4 -9.27 20.86 40.06
C ASN A 4 -9.13 19.64 39.12
N ALA A 5 -8.91 18.50 39.71
CA ALA A 5 -8.99 17.22 39.00
C ALA A 5 -9.55 16.15 39.93
N LYS A 6 -10.86 16.17 40.20
CA LYS A 6 -11.62 15.04 40.76
C LYS A 6 -13.11 15.38 40.81
N LYS A 7 -13.81 15.24 39.70
CA LYS A 7 -15.25 14.90 39.65
C LYS A 7 -15.43 13.71 38.73
N ARG A 8 -15.12 12.53 39.24
CA ARG A 8 -15.69 11.28 38.73
C ARG A 8 -17.10 11.18 39.28
N LEU A 9 -18.07 11.18 38.40
CA LEU A 9 -19.45 10.79 38.70
C LEU A 9 -19.45 9.32 39.10
N ARG A 10 -19.79 9.05 40.38
CA ARG A 10 -20.21 7.77 40.89
C ARG A 10 -21.65 7.55 40.40
N PHE A 11 -21.90 6.45 39.73
CA PHE A 11 -23.23 5.90 39.55
C PHE A 11 -23.60 5.12 40.81
N ASP A 12 -24.64 5.56 41.48
CA ASP A 12 -25.21 4.85 42.62
C ASP A 12 -26.10 3.68 42.11
N ASP A 13 -25.76 2.48 42.60
CA ASP A 13 -26.64 1.33 42.63
C ASP A 13 -27.81 1.59 43.59
N ASN A 14 -28.97 1.93 43.03
CA ASN A 14 -30.23 1.71 43.74
C ASN A 14 -31.43 1.82 42.79
N CYS A 15 -31.90 0.71 42.31
CA CYS A 15 -33.25 0.61 41.83
C CYS A 15 -33.87 -0.67 42.33
N LYS A 16 -34.39 -0.64 43.56
CA LYS A 16 -35.44 -1.57 44.05
C LYS A 16 -36.66 -0.77 44.42
N SER A 17 -37.76 -1.12 43.72
CA SER A 17 -39.20 -1.04 44.08
C SER A 17 -39.76 0.30 44.56
N SER A 18 -40.68 0.84 43.86
CA SER A 18 -42.13 1.00 44.15
C SER A 18 -42.72 2.26 43.52
N ASP A 19 -43.82 2.03 42.83
CA ASP A 19 -45.02 2.85 42.67
C ASP A 19 -45.03 4.25 42.06
N LYS A 20 -45.82 4.33 40.95
CA LYS A 20 -46.76 5.38 40.51
C LYS A 20 -46.23 6.65 39.85
N ASN A 21 -46.71 6.77 38.60
CA ASN A 21 -47.06 8.03 37.87
C ASN A 21 -46.03 9.15 37.80
N ASP A 22 -45.41 9.29 36.65
CA ASP A 22 -45.53 10.50 35.83
C ASP A 22 -44.91 10.31 34.45
N GLY A 23 -45.67 10.72 33.45
CA GLY A 23 -45.26 10.59 32.03
C GLY A 23 -44.06 11.46 31.66
N GLN A 24 -42.90 10.91 31.70
CA GLN A 24 -41.72 11.40 30.96
C GLN A 24 -41.06 10.21 30.28
N SER A 25 -41.21 10.16 28.95
CA SER A 25 -40.48 9.23 28.09
C SER A 25 -38.99 9.44 28.22
N VAL A 26 -38.31 8.57 28.96
CA VAL A 26 -36.85 8.46 28.95
C VAL A 26 -36.47 8.07 27.52
N PRO A 27 -35.63 8.84 26.79
CA PRO A 27 -35.16 8.41 25.49
C PRO A 27 -34.27 7.19 25.68
N TYR A 28 -34.77 6.04 25.26
CA TYR A 28 -34.03 4.79 25.24
C TYR A 28 -32.83 4.97 24.29
N ILE A 29 -31.63 5.06 24.85
CA ILE A 29 -30.40 5.17 24.08
C ILE A 29 -30.12 3.79 23.49
N ALA A 30 -30.29 3.67 22.17
CA ALA A 30 -30.19 2.42 21.39
C ALA A 30 -28.74 1.89 21.23
N ASP A 31 -27.85 2.18 22.17
CA ASP A 31 -26.40 2.03 21.97
C ASP A 31 -25.90 0.58 21.90
N ASN A 32 -26.70 -0.44 22.22
CA ASN A 32 -26.26 -1.84 22.08
C ASN A 32 -27.44 -2.85 22.01
N TYR A 33 -28.33 -2.70 21.03
CA TYR A 33 -29.49 -3.59 20.90
C TYR A 33 -29.09 -5.07 20.74
N ILE A 34 -27.89 -5.40 20.25
CA ILE A 34 -27.42 -6.79 20.06
C ILE A 34 -27.36 -7.57 21.38
N GLU A 35 -27.12 -6.87 22.50
CA GLU A 35 -27.09 -7.45 23.85
C GLU A 35 -28.46 -7.53 24.51
N TRP A 36 -29.50 -6.99 23.87
CA TRP A 36 -30.84 -7.01 24.43
C TRP A 36 -31.40 -8.43 24.55
N GLY A 37 -31.90 -8.73 25.71
CA GLY A 37 -32.76 -9.90 25.93
C GLY A 37 -34.16 -9.67 25.38
N VAL A 38 -35.04 -10.59 25.67
CA VAL A 38 -36.47 -10.57 25.23
C VAL A 38 -37.21 -9.37 25.83
N GLU A 39 -36.89 -9.02 27.09
CA GLU A 39 -37.58 -7.94 27.81
C GLU A 39 -37.22 -6.56 27.21
N GLU A 40 -35.94 -6.32 26.91
CA GLU A 40 -35.49 -5.07 26.31
C GLU A 40 -36.06 -4.90 24.89
N VAL A 41 -36.12 -5.99 24.10
CA VAL A 41 -36.77 -5.98 22.78
C VAL A 41 -38.26 -5.61 22.92
N SER A 42 -38.97 -6.19 23.90
CA SER A 42 -40.37 -5.88 24.16
C SER A 42 -40.58 -4.44 24.58
N CYS A 43 -39.76 -3.92 25.48
CA CYS A 43 -39.80 -2.52 25.88
C CYS A 43 -39.54 -1.58 24.70
N PHE A 44 -38.59 -1.92 23.82
CA PHE A 44 -38.35 -1.15 22.61
C PHE A 44 -39.57 -1.12 21.67
N LEU A 45 -40.14 -2.30 21.35
CA LEU A 45 -41.32 -2.40 20.48
C LEU A 45 -42.50 -1.60 21.04
N ARG A 46 -42.71 -1.68 22.36
CA ARG A 46 -43.74 -0.90 23.08
C ARG A 46 -43.51 0.61 22.94
N SER A 47 -42.26 1.06 23.05
CA SER A 47 -41.90 2.45 22.89
C SER A 47 -42.14 2.99 21.46
N ARG A 48 -42.33 2.07 20.50
CA ARG A 48 -42.61 2.39 19.09
C ARG A 48 -44.07 2.17 18.71
N ASN A 49 -44.96 2.03 19.72
CA ASN A 49 -46.39 1.84 19.56
C ASN A 49 -46.74 0.59 18.74
N ILE A 50 -45.98 -0.51 18.92
CA ILE A 50 -46.37 -1.82 18.42
C ILE A 50 -47.37 -2.40 19.42
N GLU A 51 -48.43 -3.07 18.92
CA GLU A 51 -49.49 -3.63 19.72
C GLU A 51 -48.99 -4.74 20.64
N GLU A 52 -49.53 -4.79 21.88
CA GLU A 52 -49.11 -5.75 22.91
C GLU A 52 -49.29 -7.22 22.47
N ASP A 53 -50.31 -7.51 21.67
CA ASP A 53 -50.50 -8.86 21.13
C ASP A 53 -49.34 -9.31 20.23
N HIS A 54 -48.81 -8.39 19.42
CA HIS A 54 -47.62 -8.64 18.60
C HIS A 54 -46.34 -8.71 19.44
N ILE A 55 -46.18 -7.88 20.46
CA ILE A 55 -45.05 -7.92 21.40
C ILE A 55 -45.02 -9.27 22.12
N LYS A 56 -46.16 -9.77 22.51
CA LYS A 56 -46.27 -11.09 23.14
C LYS A 56 -45.75 -12.21 22.23
N LEU A 57 -46.04 -12.16 20.92
CA LEU A 57 -45.52 -13.13 19.96
C LEU A 57 -43.98 -13.12 19.93
N PHE A 58 -43.34 -11.93 20.02
CA PHE A 58 -41.90 -11.82 20.13
C PHE A 58 -41.35 -12.43 21.42
N CYS A 59 -42.07 -12.27 22.54
CA CYS A 59 -41.71 -12.90 23.81
C CYS A 59 -41.79 -14.41 23.75
N ASP A 60 -42.90 -14.93 23.22
CA ASP A 60 -43.18 -16.39 23.15
C ASP A 60 -42.13 -17.10 22.29
N GLU A 61 -41.67 -16.47 21.20
CA GLU A 61 -40.62 -16.95 20.30
C GLU A 61 -39.19 -16.59 20.77
N LYS A 62 -39.04 -15.98 21.95
CA LYS A 62 -37.75 -15.61 22.57
C LYS A 62 -36.84 -14.79 21.64
N ILE A 63 -37.43 -13.84 20.91
CA ILE A 63 -36.69 -12.98 20.00
C ILE A 63 -35.84 -12.00 20.80
N THR A 64 -34.54 -12.04 20.59
CA THR A 64 -33.54 -11.19 21.25
C THR A 64 -32.98 -10.16 20.28
N GLY A 65 -32.24 -9.19 20.78
CA GLY A 65 -31.57 -8.19 19.95
C GLY A 65 -30.67 -8.80 18.87
N ARG A 66 -30.04 -9.94 19.14
CA ARG A 66 -29.22 -10.67 18.16
C ARG A 66 -29.98 -11.19 16.96
N THR A 67 -31.28 -11.58 17.17
CA THR A 67 -32.12 -12.17 16.13
C THR A 67 -32.97 -11.14 15.39
N LEU A 68 -33.08 -9.90 15.91
CA LEU A 68 -33.84 -8.82 15.27
C LEU A 68 -33.40 -8.52 13.83
N PRO A 69 -32.10 -8.45 13.47
CA PRO A 69 -31.67 -8.15 12.09
C PRO A 69 -32.14 -9.18 11.05
N ASP A 70 -32.35 -10.42 11.47
CA ASP A 70 -32.70 -11.53 10.59
C ASP A 70 -34.21 -11.69 10.40
N ILE A 71 -35.04 -10.88 11.11
CA ILE A 71 -36.49 -10.92 10.99
C ILE A 71 -36.93 -10.40 9.63
N ASN A 72 -37.75 -11.18 8.96
CA ASN A 72 -38.35 -10.85 7.67
C ASN A 72 -39.87 -11.06 7.70
N GLU A 73 -40.55 -10.67 6.61
CA GLU A 73 -42.03 -10.77 6.52
C GLU A 73 -42.55 -12.20 6.74
N GLY A 74 -41.87 -13.19 6.14
CA GLY A 74 -42.24 -14.59 6.29
C GLY A 74 -42.08 -15.12 7.73
N HIS A 75 -41.12 -14.60 8.50
CA HIS A 75 -40.97 -14.91 9.91
C HIS A 75 -42.12 -14.32 10.73
N LEU A 76 -42.50 -13.05 10.47
CA LEU A 76 -43.64 -12.42 11.17
C LEU A 76 -44.95 -13.10 10.87
N GLU A 77 -45.17 -13.57 9.65
CA GLU A 77 -46.35 -14.36 9.28
C GLU A 77 -46.40 -15.71 10.03
N LYS A 78 -45.27 -16.40 10.13
CA LYS A 78 -45.14 -17.69 10.83
C LYS A 78 -45.41 -17.58 12.33
N ILE A 79 -45.00 -16.51 12.98
CA ILE A 79 -45.26 -16.28 14.41
C ILE A 79 -46.66 -15.79 14.70
N GLY A 80 -47.48 -15.47 13.66
CA GLY A 80 -48.90 -15.19 13.81
C GLY A 80 -49.33 -13.75 13.55
N VAL A 81 -48.46 -12.87 13.04
CA VAL A 81 -48.83 -11.50 12.60
C VAL A 81 -49.56 -11.58 11.25
N LYS A 82 -50.89 -11.60 11.28
CA LYS A 82 -51.73 -11.89 10.11
C LYS A 82 -51.83 -10.74 9.12
N CYS A 83 -51.89 -9.49 9.60
CA CYS A 83 -52.07 -8.31 8.77
C CYS A 83 -50.76 -7.85 8.11
N LEU A 84 -50.75 -7.73 6.78
CA LEU A 84 -49.57 -7.29 6.03
C LEU A 84 -49.07 -5.90 6.46
N GLY A 85 -50.00 -4.95 6.72
CA GLY A 85 -49.66 -3.61 7.16
C GLY A 85 -48.90 -3.59 8.48
N GLU A 86 -49.31 -4.43 9.43
CA GLU A 86 -48.66 -4.59 10.74
C GLU A 86 -47.30 -5.24 10.60
N ARG A 87 -47.15 -6.26 9.75
CA ARG A 87 -45.85 -6.86 9.44
C ARG A 87 -44.87 -5.82 8.87
N LEU A 88 -45.33 -4.98 7.93
CA LEU A 88 -44.50 -3.93 7.34
C LEU A 88 -44.15 -2.85 8.36
N GLN A 89 -45.07 -2.49 9.27
CA GLN A 89 -44.81 -1.54 10.34
C GLN A 89 -43.75 -2.06 11.32
N ILE A 90 -43.87 -3.30 11.77
CA ILE A 90 -42.89 -3.95 12.63
C ILE A 90 -41.52 -4.00 11.95
N LEU A 91 -41.46 -4.42 10.67
CA LEU A 91 -40.20 -4.46 9.91
C LEU A 91 -39.59 -3.08 9.74
N GLN A 92 -40.39 -2.04 9.56
CA GLN A 92 -39.91 -0.67 9.48
C GLN A 92 -39.28 -0.22 10.80
N VAL A 93 -39.92 -0.53 11.94
CA VAL A 93 -39.40 -0.22 13.28
C VAL A 93 -38.11 -0.99 13.57
N VAL A 94 -38.04 -2.28 13.24
CA VAL A 94 -36.85 -3.10 13.41
C VAL A 94 -35.72 -2.61 12.49
N LYS A 95 -36.00 -2.34 11.21
CA LYS A 95 -35.02 -1.76 10.28
C LYS A 95 -34.51 -0.40 10.74
N ALA A 96 -35.39 0.45 11.27
CA ALA A 96 -34.98 1.75 11.82
C ALA A 96 -34.03 1.58 13.02
N LEU A 97 -34.29 0.63 13.93
CA LEU A 97 -33.39 0.30 15.05
C LEU A 97 -32.04 -0.19 14.54
N VAL A 98 -32.06 -1.19 13.66
CA VAL A 98 -30.84 -1.76 13.08
C VAL A 98 -30.04 -0.68 12.34
N GLN A 99 -30.72 0.13 11.52
CA GLN A 99 -30.10 1.27 10.81
C GLN A 99 -29.61 2.36 11.77
N THR A 100 -30.39 2.71 12.80
CA THR A 100 -29.99 3.73 13.78
C THR A 100 -28.77 3.27 14.59
N THR A 101 -28.65 1.99 14.86
CA THR A 101 -27.46 1.43 15.54
C THR A 101 -26.29 1.30 14.57
N VAL A 102 -26.53 0.92 13.33
CA VAL A 102 -25.52 1.01 12.26
C VAL A 102 -25.11 2.47 12.05
N TYR A 103 -26.07 3.41 12.01
CA TYR A 103 -25.79 4.87 11.96
C TYR A 103 -25.22 5.42 13.28
N GLY A 104 -25.59 4.89 14.43
CA GLY A 104 -25.02 5.29 15.74
C GLY A 104 -23.57 4.82 15.89
N VAL A 105 -23.26 3.65 15.34
CA VAL A 105 -21.88 3.16 15.21
C VAL A 105 -21.11 3.97 14.16
N THR A 106 -21.77 4.42 13.07
CA THR A 106 -21.18 5.32 12.06
C THR A 106 -21.01 6.75 12.56
N LYS A 107 -21.68 7.19 13.63
CA LYS A 107 -21.43 8.51 14.26
C LYS A 107 -20.02 8.67 14.85
N ARG A 108 -19.18 7.63 14.86
CA ARG A 108 -17.78 7.67 15.28
C ARG A 108 -16.80 7.50 14.11
N THR A 109 -17.24 7.73 12.88
CA THR A 109 -16.32 7.79 11.74
C THR A 109 -15.29 8.91 11.99
N ARG A 110 -14.06 8.66 11.54
CA ARG A 110 -13.00 9.68 11.55
C ARG A 110 -12.77 10.12 10.12
N VAL A 111 -12.85 11.43 9.89
CA VAL A 111 -12.50 12.03 8.62
C VAL A 111 -11.04 12.42 8.66
N LEU A 112 -10.25 11.91 7.71
CA LEU A 112 -8.84 12.20 7.56
C LEU A 112 -8.61 13.03 6.30
N ASN A 113 -7.76 14.05 6.40
CA ASN A 113 -7.34 14.84 5.26
C ASN A 113 -6.19 14.13 4.54
N ASP A 114 -6.39 13.81 3.27
CA ASP A 114 -5.37 13.19 2.42
C ASP A 114 -5.09 14.08 1.20
N PRO A 115 -3.82 14.36 0.85
CA PRO A 115 -3.49 15.27 -0.24
C PRO A 115 -3.85 14.71 -1.63
N ILE A 116 -4.12 13.41 -1.74
CA ILE A 116 -4.43 12.73 -3.00
C ILE A 116 -5.93 12.52 -3.17
N HIS A 117 -6.61 12.02 -2.12
CA HIS A 117 -8.02 11.62 -2.17
C HIS A 117 -8.95 12.61 -1.47
N GLY A 118 -8.40 13.69 -0.90
CA GLY A 118 -9.20 14.67 -0.15
C GLY A 118 -9.62 14.15 1.22
N HIS A 119 -10.92 14.16 1.50
CA HIS A 119 -11.44 13.73 2.80
C HIS A 119 -11.78 12.24 2.77
N ILE A 120 -11.00 11.45 3.49
CA ILE A 120 -11.22 10.01 3.65
C ILE A 120 -12.03 9.76 4.92
N GLU A 121 -13.23 9.24 4.79
CA GLU A 121 -14.06 8.82 5.91
C GLU A 121 -13.77 7.35 6.26
N MET A 122 -13.29 7.13 7.49
CA MET A 122 -12.88 5.81 7.96
C MET A 122 -13.95 5.17 8.84
N HIS A 123 -14.32 3.93 8.51
CA HIS A 123 -15.24 3.12 9.31
C HIS A 123 -14.67 2.87 10.72
N PRO A 124 -15.49 2.86 11.80
CA PRO A 124 -15.02 2.68 13.17
C PRO A 124 -14.14 1.46 13.42
N LEU A 125 -14.43 0.32 12.79
CA LEU A 125 -13.59 -0.88 12.91
C LEU A 125 -12.21 -0.67 12.28
N LEU A 126 -12.12 0.04 11.13
CA LEU A 126 -10.84 0.39 10.51
C LEU A 126 -10.02 1.31 11.44
N ILE A 127 -10.69 2.25 12.13
CA ILE A 127 -10.05 3.11 13.12
C ILE A 127 -9.51 2.28 14.29
N LYS A 128 -10.27 1.30 14.76
CA LYS A 128 -9.82 0.39 15.83
C LYS A 128 -8.57 -0.39 15.45
N VAL A 129 -8.45 -0.83 14.20
CA VAL A 129 -7.25 -1.48 13.67
C VAL A 129 -6.11 -0.48 13.50
N MET A 130 -6.41 0.70 12.94
CA MET A 130 -5.43 1.76 12.69
C MET A 130 -4.78 2.28 13.98
N ASP A 131 -5.56 2.44 15.06
CA ASP A 131 -5.08 3.03 16.32
C ASP A 131 -4.29 2.03 17.20
N ASN A 132 -3.60 1.05 16.60
CA ASN A 132 -2.73 0.10 17.27
C ASN A 132 -1.27 0.22 16.83
N PRO A 133 -0.30 -0.09 17.70
CA PRO A 133 1.12 0.06 17.41
C PRO A 133 1.57 -0.64 16.12
N GLN A 134 1.01 -1.82 15.82
CA GLN A 134 1.33 -2.61 14.64
C GLN A 134 0.99 -1.88 13.33
N PHE A 135 -0.07 -1.06 13.32
CA PHE A 135 -0.41 -0.22 12.18
C PHE A 135 0.30 1.14 12.25
N GLN A 136 0.38 1.76 13.44
CA GLN A 136 0.99 3.08 13.62
C GLN A 136 2.48 3.11 13.24
N ARG A 137 3.19 1.96 13.29
CA ARG A 137 4.58 1.86 12.82
C ARG A 137 4.77 2.27 11.36
N LEU A 138 3.73 2.15 10.53
CA LEU A 138 3.77 2.55 9.12
C LEU A 138 4.06 4.05 8.92
N ARG A 139 3.84 4.89 9.93
CA ARG A 139 4.23 6.31 9.92
C ARG A 139 5.74 6.53 9.85
N PHE A 140 6.49 5.50 10.18
CA PHE A 140 7.95 5.51 10.29
C PHE A 140 8.59 4.58 9.25
N LEU A 141 7.86 4.27 8.19
CA LEU A 141 8.35 3.49 7.04
C LEU A 141 8.13 4.30 5.77
N LYS A 142 9.22 4.81 5.19
CA LYS A 142 9.17 5.53 3.91
C LYS A 142 8.66 4.62 2.80
N GLN A 143 7.58 5.04 2.13
CA GLN A 143 7.00 4.32 0.99
C GLN A 143 8.06 4.04 -0.09
N LEU A 144 8.92 5.00 -0.36
CA LEU A 144 9.91 4.99 -1.43
C LEU A 144 11.34 4.74 -0.93
N GLY A 145 11.53 4.30 0.32
CA GLY A 145 12.83 3.94 0.89
C GLY A 145 13.91 4.98 0.64
N GLY A 146 15.02 4.57 0.00
CA GLY A 146 16.17 5.41 -0.30
C GLY A 146 15.91 6.57 -1.27
N CYS A 147 14.75 6.59 -1.96
CA CYS A 147 14.38 7.72 -2.84
C CYS A 147 14.40 9.07 -2.11
N TYR A 148 14.07 9.09 -0.82
CA TYR A 148 14.04 10.31 -0.02
C TYR A 148 15.37 11.08 -0.03
N PHE A 149 16.49 10.38 -0.11
CA PHE A 149 17.82 11.00 -0.19
C PHE A 149 18.15 11.59 -1.56
N VAL A 150 17.31 11.40 -2.57
CA VAL A 150 17.47 11.93 -3.92
C VAL A 150 16.34 12.88 -4.30
N TYR A 151 15.12 12.53 -3.95
CA TYR A 151 13.91 13.32 -4.15
C TYR A 151 13.40 13.80 -2.79
N PRO A 152 13.60 15.08 -2.42
CA PRO A 152 13.18 15.59 -1.10
C PRO A 152 11.67 15.42 -0.85
N GLY A 153 10.85 15.43 -1.90
CA GLY A 153 9.42 15.20 -1.82
C GLY A 153 9.03 13.75 -1.54
N ALA A 154 9.94 12.76 -1.71
CA ALA A 154 9.68 11.35 -1.43
C ALA A 154 9.64 11.04 0.07
N SER A 155 8.92 11.85 0.83
CA SER A 155 8.79 11.79 2.30
C SER A 155 7.55 11.06 2.79
N ASN A 156 6.64 10.67 1.88
CA ASN A 156 5.44 9.92 2.19
C ASN A 156 5.76 8.54 2.80
N ASN A 157 4.88 8.11 3.70
CA ASN A 157 5.05 6.85 4.41
C ASN A 157 3.98 5.85 4.00
N ARG A 158 4.15 4.60 4.40
CA ARG A 158 3.16 3.55 4.13
C ARG A 158 1.84 3.76 4.84
N PHE A 159 1.82 4.56 5.89
CA PHE A 159 0.62 4.90 6.62
C PHE A 159 -0.43 5.57 5.73
N GLU A 160 -0.11 6.68 5.09
CA GLU A 160 -1.04 7.41 4.22
C GLU A 160 -1.38 6.64 2.95
N HIS A 161 -0.45 5.85 2.40
CA HIS A 161 -0.72 4.92 1.31
C HIS A 161 -1.77 3.87 1.69
N SER A 162 -1.62 3.21 2.84
CA SER A 162 -2.58 2.23 3.35
C SER A 162 -3.99 2.81 3.53
N LEU A 163 -4.10 4.08 3.95
CA LEU A 163 -5.38 4.79 4.04
C LEU A 163 -5.99 4.99 2.64
N GLY A 164 -5.18 5.44 1.69
CA GLY A 164 -5.62 5.65 0.30
C GLY A 164 -6.09 4.37 -0.37
N VAL A 165 -5.35 3.27 -0.20
CA VAL A 165 -5.74 1.95 -0.73
C VAL A 165 -7.04 1.47 -0.11
N SER A 166 -7.22 1.61 1.22
CA SER A 166 -8.47 1.28 1.90
C SER A 166 -9.65 2.09 1.37
N HIS A 167 -9.44 3.38 1.14
CA HIS A 167 -10.46 4.28 0.58
C HIS A 167 -10.88 3.83 -0.82
N LEU A 168 -9.92 3.69 -1.74
CA LEU A 168 -10.19 3.28 -3.12
C LEU A 168 -10.83 1.89 -3.20
N ALA A 169 -10.42 0.96 -2.34
CA ALA A 169 -11.02 -0.37 -2.24
C ALA A 169 -12.51 -0.30 -1.89
N GLY A 170 -12.85 0.53 -0.90
CA GLY A 170 -14.24 0.77 -0.52
C GLY A 170 -15.05 1.42 -1.63
N GLU A 171 -14.50 2.46 -2.28
CA GLU A 171 -15.17 3.19 -3.37
C GLU A 171 -15.46 2.27 -4.57
N LEU A 172 -14.48 1.45 -4.98
CA LEU A 172 -14.68 0.52 -6.08
C LEU A 172 -15.78 -0.51 -5.77
N VAL A 173 -15.73 -1.13 -4.58
CA VAL A 173 -16.69 -2.19 -4.24
C VAL A 173 -18.10 -1.62 -4.05
N ARG A 174 -18.26 -0.44 -3.43
CA ARG A 174 -19.56 0.24 -3.33
C ARG A 174 -20.11 0.64 -4.69
N LEU A 175 -19.23 1.08 -5.61
CA LEU A 175 -19.65 1.40 -6.98
C LEU A 175 -20.19 0.16 -7.71
N LEU A 176 -19.51 -0.98 -7.57
CA LEU A 176 -19.98 -2.26 -8.13
C LEU A 176 -21.28 -2.71 -7.48
N GLN A 177 -21.39 -2.65 -6.14
CA GLN A 177 -22.61 -2.95 -5.37
C GLN A 177 -23.81 -2.15 -5.89
N LYS A 178 -23.63 -0.84 -6.10
CA LYS A 178 -24.68 0.05 -6.60
C LYS A 178 -25.07 -0.22 -8.06
N LYS A 179 -24.08 -0.53 -8.92
CA LYS A 179 -24.31 -0.73 -10.37
C LYS A 179 -24.83 -2.12 -10.72
N GLN A 180 -24.48 -3.11 -9.92
CA GLN A 180 -24.76 -4.53 -10.17
C GLN A 180 -25.28 -5.21 -8.90
N PRO A 181 -26.54 -4.91 -8.48
CA PRO A 181 -27.14 -5.53 -7.30
C PRO A 181 -27.19 -7.07 -7.37
N GLU A 182 -27.20 -7.61 -8.60
CA GLU A 182 -27.18 -9.04 -8.87
C GLU A 182 -25.92 -9.76 -8.36
N LEU A 183 -24.84 -9.01 -8.07
CA LEU A 183 -23.60 -9.56 -7.48
C LEU A 183 -23.74 -9.86 -5.98
N ASN A 184 -24.85 -9.43 -5.36
CA ASN A 184 -25.11 -9.59 -3.93
C ASN A 184 -23.93 -9.18 -3.03
N ILE A 185 -23.24 -8.09 -3.38
CA ILE A 185 -22.16 -7.54 -2.55
C ILE A 185 -22.77 -7.02 -1.25
N THR A 186 -22.30 -7.54 -0.12
CA THR A 186 -22.77 -7.13 1.20
C THR A 186 -21.90 -6.01 1.79
N ASP A 187 -22.41 -5.30 2.80
CA ASP A 187 -21.61 -4.30 3.53
C ASP A 187 -20.42 -4.95 4.27
N LYS A 188 -20.56 -6.23 4.66
CA LYS A 188 -19.45 -7.03 5.20
C LYS A 188 -18.35 -7.24 4.14
N ASP A 189 -18.73 -7.52 2.89
CA ASP A 189 -17.75 -7.66 1.79
C ASP A 189 -17.00 -6.35 1.59
N VAL A 190 -17.72 -5.20 1.58
CA VAL A 190 -17.11 -3.88 1.46
C VAL A 190 -16.11 -3.63 2.60
N LEU A 191 -16.52 -3.90 3.84
CA LEU A 191 -15.66 -3.69 5.02
C LEU A 191 -14.43 -4.61 5.01
N CYS A 192 -14.58 -5.87 4.60
CA CYS A 192 -13.46 -6.81 4.47
C CYS A 192 -12.45 -6.35 3.41
N VAL A 193 -12.93 -5.85 2.25
CA VAL A 193 -12.05 -5.37 1.17
C VAL A 193 -11.34 -4.08 1.60
N GLN A 194 -12.04 -3.17 2.32
CA GLN A 194 -11.41 -1.99 2.91
C GLN A 194 -10.34 -2.36 3.94
N MET A 195 -10.61 -3.35 4.79
CA MET A 195 -9.68 -3.88 5.79
C MET A 195 -8.44 -4.48 5.13
N ALA A 196 -8.62 -5.25 4.05
CA ALA A 196 -7.52 -5.80 3.28
C ALA A 196 -6.66 -4.69 2.66
N GLY A 197 -7.29 -3.66 2.07
CA GLY A 197 -6.58 -2.50 1.55
C GLY A 197 -5.83 -1.72 2.63
N LEU A 198 -6.41 -1.59 3.84
CA LEU A 198 -5.75 -0.94 4.98
C LEU A 198 -4.51 -1.71 5.43
N CYS A 199 -4.59 -3.04 5.48
CA CYS A 199 -3.57 -3.87 6.10
C CYS A 199 -2.63 -4.57 5.10
N HIS A 200 -2.74 -4.33 3.78
CA HIS A 200 -1.95 -5.05 2.78
C HIS A 200 -0.44 -4.87 2.95
N ASP A 201 -0.01 -3.73 3.46
CA ASP A 201 1.39 -3.31 3.58
C ASP A 201 1.95 -3.29 5.02
N ILE A 202 1.17 -3.73 6.04
CA ILE A 202 1.63 -3.67 7.45
C ILE A 202 2.83 -4.58 7.74
N GLY A 203 3.18 -5.47 6.84
CA GLY A 203 4.31 -6.37 6.92
C GLY A 203 5.59 -5.87 6.24
N HIS A 204 5.65 -4.63 5.79
CA HIS A 204 6.91 -4.07 5.29
C HIS A 204 7.90 -3.79 6.42
N GLY A 205 9.18 -4.00 6.12
CA GLY A 205 10.30 -3.64 6.98
C GLY A 205 10.89 -2.26 6.66
N PRO A 206 11.99 -1.89 7.32
CA PRO A 206 12.68 -0.61 7.13
C PRO A 206 13.00 -0.33 5.67
N PHE A 207 12.76 0.90 5.24
CA PHE A 207 12.97 1.34 3.85
C PHE A 207 12.22 0.51 2.83
N SER A 208 11.09 -0.10 3.24
CA SER A 208 10.19 -0.81 2.33
C SER A 208 10.87 -1.97 1.59
N HIS A 209 10.85 -1.99 0.27
CA HIS A 209 11.44 -3.05 -0.55
C HIS A 209 12.97 -3.20 -0.42
N LEU A 210 13.65 -2.24 0.22
CA LEU A 210 15.06 -2.42 0.53
C LEU A 210 15.25 -3.57 1.52
N TYR A 211 14.38 -3.67 2.52
CA TYR A 211 14.47 -4.69 3.55
C TYR A 211 14.28 -6.10 2.99
N ASP A 212 13.23 -6.33 2.21
CA ASP A 212 12.91 -7.66 1.69
C ASP A 212 13.75 -8.08 0.46
N ASN A 213 14.04 -7.14 -0.47
CA ASN A 213 14.69 -7.47 -1.73
C ASN A 213 16.21 -7.25 -1.77
N LYS A 214 16.80 -6.64 -0.74
CA LYS A 214 18.26 -6.38 -0.69
C LYS A 214 18.87 -6.87 0.62
N PHE A 215 18.35 -6.41 1.77
CA PHE A 215 18.94 -6.76 3.06
C PHE A 215 18.74 -8.24 3.41
N LEU A 216 17.52 -8.76 3.33
CA LEU A 216 17.22 -10.14 3.70
C LEU A 216 17.82 -11.17 2.72
N GLU A 217 17.90 -10.84 1.43
CA GLU A 217 18.53 -11.72 0.45
C GLU A 217 19.99 -12.05 0.82
N VAL A 218 20.71 -11.06 1.42
CA VAL A 218 22.10 -11.21 1.85
C VAL A 218 22.20 -11.73 3.29
N ALA A 219 21.40 -11.21 4.21
CA ALA A 219 21.47 -11.57 5.63
C ALA A 219 20.95 -12.98 5.93
N ARG A 220 20.02 -13.51 5.10
CA ARG A 220 19.45 -14.89 5.22
C ARG A 220 19.40 -15.59 3.87
N PRO A 221 20.52 -16.01 3.31
CA PRO A 221 20.59 -16.64 2.00
C PRO A 221 19.68 -17.87 1.90
N GLY A 222 18.91 -17.96 0.82
CA GLY A 222 18.01 -19.09 0.56
C GLY A 222 16.65 -19.00 1.25
N TRP A 223 16.45 -18.06 2.15
CA TRP A 223 15.16 -17.83 2.78
C TRP A 223 14.26 -16.94 1.92
N LYS A 224 13.04 -17.44 1.62
CA LYS A 224 12.10 -16.76 0.73
C LYS A 224 10.98 -16.12 1.55
N TRP A 225 11.21 -14.93 2.03
CA TRP A 225 10.20 -14.13 2.71
C TRP A 225 9.69 -13.02 1.78
N LYS A 226 8.42 -12.64 1.97
CA LYS A 226 7.77 -11.54 1.28
C LYS A 226 6.97 -10.71 2.25
N HIS A 227 6.91 -9.40 2.00
CA HIS A 227 6.12 -8.49 2.83
C HIS A 227 4.63 -8.87 2.87
N GLU A 228 4.06 -9.50 1.83
CA GLU A 228 2.67 -9.98 1.86
C GLU A 228 2.47 -11.09 2.92
N ASP A 229 3.48 -11.94 3.13
CA ASP A 229 3.47 -12.95 4.21
C ASP A 229 3.59 -12.28 5.57
N GLY A 230 4.48 -11.31 5.66
CA GLY A 230 4.63 -10.45 6.83
C GLY A 230 3.35 -9.69 7.16
N SER A 231 2.64 -9.17 6.15
CA SER A 231 1.37 -8.46 6.34
C SER A 231 0.28 -9.37 6.89
N SER A 232 0.17 -10.59 6.38
CA SER A 232 -0.76 -11.60 6.91
C SER A 232 -0.46 -11.96 8.36
N ALA A 233 0.82 -12.18 8.69
CA ALA A 233 1.25 -12.53 10.04
C ALA A 233 1.05 -11.35 11.02
N MET A 234 1.41 -10.12 10.61
CA MET A 234 1.24 -8.91 11.41
C MET A 234 -0.24 -8.59 11.64
N PHE A 235 -1.12 -8.80 10.65
CA PHE A 235 -2.56 -8.62 10.80
C PHE A 235 -3.14 -9.58 11.83
N GLU A 236 -2.74 -10.84 11.81
CA GLU A 236 -3.15 -11.85 12.78
C GLU A 236 -2.67 -11.49 14.19
N HIS A 237 -1.38 -11.15 14.31
CA HIS A 237 -0.79 -10.68 15.57
C HIS A 237 -1.50 -9.44 16.12
N LEU A 238 -1.81 -8.45 15.27
CA LEU A 238 -2.54 -7.24 15.65
C LEU A 238 -3.92 -7.57 16.24
N ILE A 239 -4.68 -8.49 15.61
CA ILE A 239 -5.99 -8.92 16.10
C ILE A 239 -5.88 -9.61 17.47
N GLU A 240 -4.88 -10.49 17.62
CA GLU A 240 -4.70 -11.29 18.83
C GLU A 240 -4.25 -10.46 20.02
N VAL A 241 -3.15 -9.72 19.91
CA VAL A 241 -2.56 -8.99 21.05
C VAL A 241 -3.42 -7.82 21.53
N ASN A 242 -4.24 -7.25 20.65
CA ASN A 242 -5.14 -6.15 20.98
C ASN A 242 -6.58 -6.62 21.24
N ASN A 243 -6.80 -7.95 21.31
CA ASN A 243 -8.12 -8.57 21.55
C ASN A 243 -9.24 -7.96 20.68
N LEU A 244 -9.01 -7.88 19.36
CA LEU A 244 -9.96 -7.24 18.44
C LEU A 244 -11.06 -8.18 17.92
N LYS A 245 -10.99 -9.50 18.14
CA LYS A 245 -12.04 -10.44 17.69
C LYS A 245 -13.45 -10.05 18.12
N PRO A 246 -13.69 -9.62 19.40
CA PRO A 246 -15.01 -9.13 19.80
C PRO A 246 -15.47 -7.90 19.01
N GLU A 247 -14.56 -6.99 18.66
CA GLU A 247 -14.89 -5.82 17.84
C GLU A 247 -15.26 -6.23 16.40
N PHE A 248 -14.55 -7.20 15.80
CA PHE A 248 -14.91 -7.76 14.50
C PHE A 248 -16.32 -8.40 14.54
N ALA A 249 -16.59 -9.22 15.57
CA ALA A 249 -17.89 -9.85 15.77
C ALA A 249 -19.02 -8.82 15.94
N ARG A 250 -18.76 -7.67 16.58
CA ARG A 250 -19.71 -6.56 16.75
C ARG A 250 -20.22 -6.01 15.42
N TYR A 251 -19.37 -6.04 14.38
CA TYR A 251 -19.74 -5.66 13.01
C TYR A 251 -20.15 -6.86 12.15
N GLY A 252 -20.43 -8.00 12.78
CA GLY A 252 -20.88 -9.22 12.14
C GLY A 252 -19.81 -9.95 11.34
N LEU A 253 -18.52 -9.64 11.56
CA LEU A 253 -17.40 -10.33 10.91
C LEU A 253 -16.96 -11.54 11.74
N ALA A 254 -16.95 -12.71 11.11
CA ALA A 254 -16.54 -13.98 11.68
C ALA A 254 -15.11 -14.37 11.26
N ASP A 255 -14.59 -15.49 11.77
CA ASP A 255 -13.26 -16.00 11.40
C ASP A 255 -13.11 -16.24 9.88
N GLN A 256 -14.20 -16.57 9.18
CA GLN A 256 -14.20 -16.69 7.72
C GLN A 256 -13.94 -15.35 7.03
N ASP A 257 -14.47 -14.24 7.58
CA ASP A 257 -14.23 -12.89 7.07
C ASP A 257 -12.77 -12.47 7.31
N ILE A 258 -12.20 -12.81 8.47
CA ILE A 258 -10.77 -12.61 8.77
C ILE A 258 -9.90 -13.41 7.78
N THR A 259 -10.28 -14.65 7.48
CA THR A 259 -9.62 -15.47 6.45
C THR A 259 -9.70 -14.79 5.09
N PHE A 260 -10.85 -14.27 4.70
CA PHE A 260 -11.03 -13.54 3.45
C PHE A 260 -10.11 -12.32 3.34
N VAL A 261 -9.98 -11.53 4.41
CA VAL A 261 -9.03 -10.40 4.46
C VAL A 261 -7.59 -10.87 4.27
N LYS A 262 -7.16 -11.91 4.96
CA LYS A 262 -5.80 -12.49 4.83
C LYS A 262 -5.52 -13.00 3.42
N GLU A 263 -6.49 -13.64 2.79
CA GLU A 263 -6.39 -14.13 1.40
C GLU A 263 -6.22 -13.00 0.39
N MET A 264 -6.90 -11.88 0.58
CA MET A 264 -6.75 -10.68 -0.27
C MET A 264 -5.39 -10.01 -0.08
N ILE A 265 -4.84 -9.99 1.13
CA ILE A 265 -3.50 -9.48 1.45
C ILE A 265 -2.42 -10.36 0.79
N ALA A 266 -2.44 -11.66 1.05
CA ALA A 266 -1.41 -12.59 0.58
C ALA A 266 -1.47 -12.85 -0.94
N GLY A 267 -2.66 -12.71 -1.54
CA GLY A 267 -2.93 -13.10 -2.92
C GLY A 267 -2.89 -14.62 -3.13
N SER A 268 -3.31 -15.07 -4.32
CA SER A 268 -3.59 -16.49 -4.61
C SER A 268 -2.37 -17.44 -4.69
N LYS A 269 -1.14 -16.96 -4.56
CA LYS A 269 0.06 -17.79 -4.86
C LYS A 269 0.32 -18.94 -3.89
N LYS A 270 -0.22 -18.88 -2.66
CA LYS A 270 0.03 -19.90 -1.62
C LYS A 270 -1.12 -20.88 -1.41
N LEU A 271 -2.26 -20.63 -2.05
CA LEU A 271 -3.44 -21.48 -1.90
C LEU A 271 -3.33 -22.72 -2.79
N ASN A 272 -3.94 -23.78 -2.30
CA ASN A 272 -3.83 -25.14 -2.84
C ASN A 272 -4.17 -25.20 -4.35
N ARG A 273 -3.14 -25.22 -5.21
CA ARG A 273 -3.27 -25.21 -6.69
C ARG A 273 -3.98 -26.44 -7.26
N HIS A 274 -4.31 -27.42 -6.43
CA HIS A 274 -5.02 -28.63 -6.81
C HIS A 274 -6.54 -28.52 -6.68
N ARG A 275 -7.07 -27.38 -6.19
CA ARG A 275 -8.51 -27.13 -6.12
C ARG A 275 -8.95 -26.18 -7.24
N ASP A 276 -10.10 -26.43 -7.80
CA ASP A 276 -10.74 -25.55 -8.81
C ASP A 276 -10.99 -24.13 -8.25
N TRP A 277 -11.25 -24.02 -6.94
CA TRP A 277 -11.32 -22.76 -6.19
C TRP A 277 -10.44 -22.82 -4.93
N PRO A 278 -9.33 -22.05 -4.88
CA PRO A 278 -8.35 -22.20 -3.79
C PRO A 278 -8.69 -21.42 -2.51
N TYR A 279 -9.64 -20.50 -2.57
CA TYR A 279 -9.98 -19.61 -1.47
C TYR A 279 -11.01 -20.22 -0.51
N LEU A 280 -10.94 -19.83 0.78
CA LEU A 280 -11.82 -20.28 1.85
C LEU A 280 -12.75 -19.16 2.33
N GLY A 281 -12.33 -17.90 2.23
CA GLY A 281 -13.05 -16.75 2.74
C GLY A 281 -14.34 -16.45 1.98
N ARG A 282 -14.31 -16.62 0.66
CA ARG A 282 -15.51 -16.46 -0.20
C ARG A 282 -15.55 -17.54 -1.27
N ASP A 283 -16.75 -17.85 -1.74
CA ASP A 283 -16.96 -18.77 -2.86
C ASP A 283 -16.62 -18.14 -4.22
N LYS A 284 -16.67 -18.94 -5.26
CA LYS A 284 -16.28 -18.57 -6.62
C LYS A 284 -17.15 -17.45 -7.23
N SER A 285 -18.38 -17.26 -6.75
CA SER A 285 -19.24 -16.17 -7.20
C SER A 285 -18.71 -14.79 -6.81
N LYS A 286 -17.84 -14.73 -5.80
CA LYS A 286 -17.16 -13.52 -5.29
C LYS A 286 -15.70 -13.38 -5.77
N ALA A 287 -15.30 -14.13 -6.81
CA ALA A 287 -13.93 -14.14 -7.33
C ALA A 287 -13.38 -12.72 -7.63
N PHE A 288 -14.23 -11.84 -8.13
CA PHE A 288 -13.88 -10.46 -8.47
C PHE A 288 -13.42 -9.62 -7.27
N LEU A 289 -13.84 -9.94 -6.04
CA LEU A 289 -13.40 -9.21 -4.86
C LEU A 289 -11.89 -9.39 -4.58
N TYR A 290 -11.34 -10.55 -4.96
CA TYR A 290 -9.90 -10.82 -4.87
C TYR A 290 -9.05 -10.07 -5.89
N GLU A 291 -9.70 -9.40 -6.88
CA GLU A 291 -9.02 -8.57 -7.88
C GLU A 291 -8.91 -7.10 -7.44
N VAL A 292 -9.52 -6.69 -6.30
CA VAL A 292 -9.59 -5.28 -5.90
C VAL A 292 -8.26 -4.78 -5.34
N VAL A 293 -7.70 -5.46 -4.31
CA VAL A 293 -6.50 -4.99 -3.58
C VAL A 293 -5.22 -5.48 -4.22
N ALA A 294 -5.17 -6.73 -4.67
CA ALA A 294 -3.96 -7.32 -5.25
C ALA A 294 -4.32 -8.22 -6.45
N ASN A 295 -4.49 -7.63 -7.61
CA ASN A 295 -4.93 -8.33 -8.82
C ASN A 295 -3.80 -9.15 -9.46
N LYS A 296 -3.76 -10.45 -9.17
CA LYS A 296 -2.74 -11.35 -9.73
C LYS A 296 -3.04 -11.76 -11.19
N ARG A 297 -4.22 -11.42 -11.75
CA ARG A 297 -4.61 -11.74 -13.13
C ARG A 297 -3.98 -10.80 -14.15
N ASN A 298 -4.13 -9.51 -13.94
CA ASN A 298 -3.67 -8.47 -14.87
C ASN A 298 -2.91 -7.31 -14.20
N GLY A 299 -2.78 -7.32 -12.87
CA GLY A 299 -2.05 -6.30 -12.13
C GLY A 299 -2.76 -4.94 -12.07
N ILE A 300 -4.07 -4.87 -12.35
CA ILE A 300 -4.86 -3.64 -12.25
C ILE A 300 -5.61 -3.68 -10.92
N ASP A 301 -5.12 -2.98 -9.91
CA ASP A 301 -5.62 -2.96 -8.55
C ASP A 301 -5.51 -1.58 -7.92
N VAL A 302 -6.26 -1.37 -6.84
CA VAL A 302 -6.33 -0.07 -6.15
C VAL A 302 -5.02 0.28 -5.43
N ASP A 303 -4.18 -0.71 -5.11
CA ASP A 303 -2.83 -0.49 -4.61
C ASP A 303 -2.04 0.38 -5.60
N LYS A 304 -2.00 -0.03 -6.88
CA LYS A 304 -1.34 0.73 -7.94
C LYS A 304 -1.96 2.10 -8.16
N TRP A 305 -3.28 2.22 -8.05
CA TRP A 305 -3.96 3.49 -8.30
C TRP A 305 -3.59 4.52 -7.23
N ASP A 306 -3.50 4.10 -5.96
CA ASP A 306 -3.04 5.01 -4.92
C ASP A 306 -1.59 5.38 -5.12
N TYR A 307 -0.65 4.41 -5.19
CA TYR A 307 0.76 4.79 -5.23
C TYR A 307 1.16 5.50 -6.52
N PHE A 308 0.52 5.28 -7.67
CA PHE A 308 0.77 6.10 -8.85
C PHE A 308 0.38 7.57 -8.62
N ALA A 309 -0.78 7.82 -8.05
CA ALA A 309 -1.22 9.18 -7.77
C ALA A 309 -0.34 9.82 -6.68
N ARG A 310 -0.11 9.10 -5.59
CA ARG A 310 0.65 9.56 -4.43
C ARG A 310 2.11 9.79 -4.74
N ASP A 311 2.78 8.83 -5.34
CA ASP A 311 4.20 8.95 -5.65
C ASP A 311 4.45 9.99 -6.74
N CYS A 312 3.61 10.05 -7.77
CA CYS A 312 3.70 11.12 -8.77
C CYS A 312 3.57 12.51 -8.14
N HIS A 313 2.62 12.69 -7.21
CA HIS A 313 2.45 13.94 -6.47
C HIS A 313 3.72 14.30 -5.68
N HIS A 314 4.23 13.38 -4.87
CA HIS A 314 5.38 13.60 -4.01
C HIS A 314 6.71 13.74 -4.76
N LEU A 315 6.84 13.08 -5.91
CA LEU A 315 8.03 13.14 -6.76
C LEU A 315 8.02 14.31 -7.77
N GLY A 316 6.90 15.03 -7.90
CA GLY A 316 6.73 16.06 -8.92
C GLY A 316 6.74 15.47 -10.34
N ILE A 317 6.21 14.25 -10.51
CA ILE A 317 6.06 13.55 -11.79
C ILE A 317 4.59 13.56 -12.18
N GLN A 318 4.30 13.83 -13.45
CA GLN A 318 2.92 13.84 -13.92
C GLN A 318 2.33 12.42 -13.95
N ASN A 319 1.16 12.24 -13.35
CA ASN A 319 0.35 11.04 -13.48
C ASN A 319 -0.59 11.17 -14.67
N SER A 320 -0.50 10.26 -15.64
CA SER A 320 -1.36 10.23 -16.82
C SER A 320 -2.59 9.33 -16.64
N PHE A 321 -2.71 8.63 -15.50
CA PHE A 321 -3.79 7.69 -15.23
C PHE A 321 -4.86 8.30 -14.33
N ASP A 322 -6.08 8.44 -14.87
CA ASP A 322 -7.27 8.88 -14.11
C ASP A 322 -8.04 7.65 -13.59
N HIS A 323 -7.68 7.21 -12.37
CA HIS A 323 -8.34 6.07 -11.71
C HIS A 323 -9.81 6.36 -11.36
N VAL A 324 -10.18 7.62 -11.05
CA VAL A 324 -11.57 7.99 -10.72
C VAL A 324 -12.47 7.79 -11.93
N ARG A 325 -12.02 8.23 -13.09
CA ARG A 325 -12.72 7.99 -14.35
C ARG A 325 -12.76 6.51 -14.71
N TYR A 326 -11.63 5.81 -14.64
CA TYR A 326 -11.51 4.40 -14.97
C TYR A 326 -12.47 3.54 -14.15
N MET A 327 -12.54 3.76 -12.85
CA MET A 327 -13.44 3.08 -11.92
C MET A 327 -14.91 3.18 -12.35
N LYS A 328 -15.34 4.34 -12.89
CA LYS A 328 -16.71 4.54 -13.39
C LYS A 328 -17.08 3.65 -14.57
N PHE A 329 -16.10 3.09 -15.28
CA PHE A 329 -16.29 2.23 -16.44
C PHE A 329 -15.93 0.77 -16.18
N MET A 330 -15.80 0.39 -14.90
CA MET A 330 -15.65 -1.00 -14.49
C MET A 330 -17.00 -1.68 -14.30
N ARG A 331 -17.01 -2.98 -14.57
CA ARG A 331 -18.16 -3.87 -14.43
C ARG A 331 -17.66 -5.30 -14.16
N VAL A 332 -18.40 -6.07 -13.39
CA VAL A 332 -18.11 -7.49 -13.18
C VAL A 332 -18.89 -8.30 -14.22
N LEU A 333 -18.22 -9.17 -14.92
CA LEU A 333 -18.81 -10.07 -15.90
C LEU A 333 -18.35 -11.52 -15.65
N LYS A 334 -19.20 -12.46 -16.04
CA LYS A 334 -18.81 -13.88 -16.06
C LYS A 334 -17.96 -14.14 -17.31
N VAL A 335 -16.71 -14.54 -17.11
CA VAL A 335 -15.74 -14.88 -18.14
C VAL A 335 -15.33 -16.32 -17.91
N ASP A 336 -15.63 -17.19 -18.87
CA ASP A 336 -15.48 -18.63 -18.73
C ASP A 336 -16.23 -19.14 -17.47
N GLN A 337 -15.52 -19.56 -16.44
CA GLN A 337 -16.09 -20.07 -15.18
C GLN A 337 -16.01 -19.07 -14.02
N ASP A 338 -15.40 -17.88 -14.22
CA ASP A 338 -15.10 -16.92 -13.14
C ASP A 338 -15.82 -15.58 -13.36
N TYR A 339 -16.15 -14.92 -12.25
CA TYR A 339 -16.55 -13.51 -12.25
C TYR A 339 -15.31 -12.64 -12.18
N GLN A 340 -15.10 -11.78 -13.19
CA GLN A 340 -13.92 -10.92 -13.34
C GLN A 340 -14.32 -9.45 -13.47
N ILE A 341 -13.45 -8.56 -12.98
CA ILE A 341 -13.61 -7.12 -13.23
C ILE A 341 -13.18 -6.82 -14.66
N CYS A 342 -14.13 -6.31 -15.45
CA CYS A 342 -13.94 -5.95 -16.86
C CYS A 342 -14.02 -4.43 -17.02
N ALA A 343 -13.31 -3.89 -18.01
CA ALA A 343 -13.32 -2.48 -18.34
C ALA A 343 -14.15 -2.19 -19.60
N ARG A 344 -14.63 -0.96 -19.70
CA ARG A 344 -15.22 -0.49 -20.95
C ARG A 344 -14.16 -0.41 -22.08
N ASP A 345 -14.49 -0.84 -23.29
CA ASP A 345 -13.61 -0.85 -24.47
C ASP A 345 -12.84 0.47 -24.70
N LYS A 346 -13.51 1.60 -24.54
CA LYS A 346 -12.90 2.93 -24.69
C LYS A 346 -11.82 3.27 -23.65
N GLU A 347 -11.73 2.50 -22.55
CA GLU A 347 -10.73 2.73 -21.49
C GLU A 347 -9.41 1.97 -21.74
N VAL A 348 -9.28 1.29 -22.88
CA VAL A 348 -8.03 0.57 -23.21
C VAL A 348 -6.83 1.51 -23.30
N GLY A 349 -6.99 2.71 -23.85
CA GLY A 349 -5.94 3.75 -23.85
C GLY A 349 -5.53 4.15 -22.44
N THR A 350 -6.51 4.40 -21.56
CA THR A 350 -6.30 4.72 -20.15
C THR A 350 -5.46 3.65 -19.42
N LEU A 351 -5.62 2.37 -19.78
CA LEU A 351 -4.81 1.29 -19.23
C LEU A 351 -3.35 1.33 -19.71
N TYR A 352 -3.10 1.63 -20.98
CA TYR A 352 -1.72 1.82 -21.44
C TYR A 352 -1.08 3.02 -20.76
N ASP A 353 -1.80 4.12 -20.52
CA ASP A 353 -1.33 5.27 -19.76
C ASP A 353 -0.98 4.89 -18.32
N MET A 354 -1.77 4.00 -17.70
CA MET A 354 -1.49 3.44 -16.36
C MET A 354 -0.15 2.69 -16.33
N PHE A 355 0.07 1.77 -17.27
CA PHE A 355 1.32 1.01 -17.33
C PHE A 355 2.50 1.88 -17.77
N HIS A 356 2.27 2.89 -18.59
CA HIS A 356 3.28 3.89 -18.92
C HIS A 356 3.68 4.71 -17.68
N THR A 357 2.73 5.16 -16.86
CA THR A 357 2.99 5.84 -15.59
C THR A 357 3.86 4.96 -14.68
N ARG A 358 3.56 3.66 -14.58
CA ARG A 358 4.41 2.69 -13.87
C ARG A 358 5.84 2.68 -14.41
N HIS A 359 6.01 2.55 -15.72
CA HIS A 359 7.32 2.56 -16.35
C HIS A 359 8.10 3.85 -16.06
N VAL A 360 7.46 5.01 -16.16
CA VAL A 360 8.05 6.32 -15.87
C VAL A 360 8.53 6.41 -14.41
N LEU A 361 7.71 5.98 -13.44
CA LEU A 361 8.06 5.97 -12.03
C LEU A 361 9.26 5.05 -11.75
N PHE A 362 9.25 3.84 -12.31
CA PHE A 362 10.38 2.91 -12.17
C PHE A 362 11.67 3.50 -12.73
N ARG A 363 11.63 4.06 -13.94
CA ARG A 363 12.80 4.58 -14.63
C ARG A 363 13.34 5.86 -13.98
N ARG A 364 12.46 6.80 -13.61
CA ARG A 364 12.88 8.11 -13.08
C ARG A 364 13.19 8.08 -11.59
N ALA A 365 12.46 7.31 -10.80
CA ALA A 365 12.56 7.32 -9.35
C ALA A 365 13.03 5.99 -8.77
N TYR A 366 12.24 4.91 -8.84
CA TYR A 366 12.49 3.68 -8.06
C TYR A 366 13.81 2.98 -8.46
N LYS A 367 14.19 3.08 -9.73
CA LYS A 367 15.45 2.53 -10.26
C LYS A 367 16.41 3.64 -10.75
N HIS A 368 16.29 4.85 -10.19
CA HIS A 368 17.25 5.91 -10.46
C HIS A 368 18.62 5.51 -9.96
N LYS A 369 19.69 5.76 -10.78
CA LYS A 369 21.05 5.32 -10.46
C LYS A 369 21.56 5.76 -9.09
N THR A 370 21.23 6.98 -8.65
CA THR A 370 21.65 7.51 -7.34
C THR A 370 20.80 6.93 -6.20
N VAL A 371 19.52 6.65 -6.43
CA VAL A 371 18.66 5.95 -5.44
C VAL A 371 19.22 4.55 -5.20
N GLU A 372 19.53 3.80 -6.25
CA GLU A 372 20.13 2.46 -6.13
C GLU A 372 21.44 2.49 -5.31
N VAL A 373 22.30 3.49 -5.52
CA VAL A 373 23.53 3.66 -4.74
C VAL A 373 23.23 3.88 -3.25
N VAL A 374 22.31 4.79 -2.95
CA VAL A 374 21.92 5.07 -1.54
C VAL A 374 21.36 3.81 -0.89
N GLU A 375 20.49 3.08 -1.58
CA GLU A 375 19.92 1.83 -1.06
C GLU A 375 20.98 0.74 -0.86
N ILE A 376 21.97 0.63 -1.75
CA ILE A 376 23.12 -0.27 -1.57
C ILE A 376 23.91 0.11 -0.32
N MET A 377 24.18 1.38 -0.12
CA MET A 377 24.92 1.87 1.06
C MET A 377 24.14 1.67 2.36
N ILE A 378 22.81 1.92 2.37
CA ILE A 378 21.95 1.61 3.53
C ILE A 378 21.96 0.12 3.82
N THR A 379 21.82 -0.71 2.80
CA THR A 379 21.87 -2.19 2.95
C THR A 379 23.20 -2.64 3.54
N GLU A 380 24.31 -2.11 3.06
CA GLU A 380 25.66 -2.44 3.57
C GLU A 380 25.82 -2.02 5.05
N ALA A 381 25.32 -0.85 5.42
CA ALA A 381 25.32 -0.39 6.81
C ALA A 381 24.45 -1.30 7.71
N MET A 382 23.26 -1.69 7.24
CA MET A 382 22.38 -2.61 7.97
C MET A 382 23.02 -3.99 8.16
N LEU A 383 23.68 -4.53 7.13
CA LEU A 383 24.37 -5.83 7.21
C LEU A 383 25.49 -5.79 8.27
N LYS A 384 26.28 -4.72 8.30
CA LYS A 384 27.35 -4.56 9.30
C LYS A 384 26.81 -4.32 10.72
N ALA A 385 25.62 -3.75 10.86
CA ALA A 385 24.96 -3.52 12.15
C ALA A 385 24.15 -4.72 12.63
N ASN A 386 23.88 -5.70 11.80
CA ASN A 386 22.91 -6.77 12.06
C ASN A 386 23.18 -7.58 13.33
N ASP A 387 24.45 -7.82 13.68
CA ASP A 387 24.84 -8.60 14.86
C ASP A 387 24.91 -7.76 16.14
N TYR A 388 24.86 -6.45 16.04
CA TYR A 388 25.10 -5.52 17.14
C TYR A 388 23.87 -4.67 17.50
N LEU A 389 23.02 -4.33 16.52
CA LEU A 389 21.76 -3.63 16.75
C LEU A 389 20.64 -4.64 16.95
N LEU A 390 20.37 -5.00 18.20
CA LEU A 390 19.40 -6.01 18.55
C LEU A 390 18.04 -5.37 18.88
N ILE A 391 16.98 -6.05 18.43
CA ILE A 391 15.58 -5.60 18.58
C ILE A 391 14.91 -6.47 19.66
N PRO A 392 14.29 -5.87 20.70
CA PRO A 392 13.54 -6.62 21.69
C PRO A 392 12.30 -7.28 21.08
N GLY A 393 12.17 -8.58 21.27
CA GLY A 393 11.01 -9.37 20.87
C GLY A 393 10.18 -9.85 22.06
N LYS A 394 9.39 -10.89 21.82
CA LYS A 394 8.58 -11.53 22.86
C LYS A 394 9.46 -11.99 24.03
N ASP A 395 8.95 -11.82 25.23
CA ASP A 395 9.64 -12.20 26.50
C ASP A 395 11.04 -11.54 26.66
N ASN A 396 11.22 -10.34 26.08
CA ASN A 396 12.48 -9.59 26.05
C ASN A 396 13.65 -10.32 25.37
N LYS A 397 13.37 -11.29 24.52
CA LYS A 397 14.38 -11.92 23.68
C LYS A 397 14.95 -10.91 22.69
N LEU A 398 16.26 -10.74 22.68
CA LEU A 398 16.93 -9.86 21.73
C LEU A 398 17.17 -10.58 20.41
N LEU A 399 16.73 -9.98 19.30
CA LEU A 399 16.78 -10.53 17.96
C LEU A 399 17.57 -9.60 17.04
N ARG A 400 18.28 -10.16 16.08
CA ARG A 400 18.91 -9.41 15.00
C ARG A 400 17.83 -8.77 14.11
N MET A 401 18.18 -7.71 13.41
CA MET A 401 17.27 -7.11 12.42
C MET A 401 16.78 -8.14 11.38
N SER A 402 17.68 -9.06 10.98
CA SER A 402 17.36 -10.14 10.03
C SER A 402 16.50 -11.28 10.61
N GLU A 403 16.26 -11.31 11.91
CA GLU A 403 15.44 -12.30 12.62
C GLU A 403 14.11 -11.71 13.12
N ALA A 404 14.00 -10.38 13.12
CA ALA A 404 12.83 -9.69 13.69
C ALA A 404 11.50 -10.10 13.05
N MET A 405 11.48 -10.50 11.77
CA MET A 405 10.25 -10.94 11.11
C MET A 405 9.76 -12.32 11.57
N ASP A 406 10.55 -13.08 12.30
CA ASP A 406 10.15 -14.35 12.91
C ASP A 406 9.38 -14.11 14.23
N ASP A 407 9.38 -12.86 14.75
CA ASP A 407 8.71 -12.42 15.97
C ASP A 407 7.99 -11.08 15.73
N MET A 408 6.66 -11.09 15.68
CA MET A 408 5.87 -9.89 15.36
C MET A 408 5.97 -8.79 16.42
N VAL A 409 6.40 -9.10 17.67
CA VAL A 409 6.69 -8.08 18.70
C VAL A 409 7.95 -7.31 18.32
N ALA A 410 9.03 -8.01 17.95
CA ALA A 410 10.26 -7.38 17.44
C ALA A 410 10.00 -6.63 16.14
N PHE A 411 9.25 -7.26 15.22
CA PHE A 411 8.95 -6.66 13.92
C PHE A 411 8.10 -5.39 14.03
N THR A 412 7.22 -5.29 15.04
CA THR A 412 6.47 -4.07 15.34
C THR A 412 7.40 -2.90 15.70
N GLN A 413 8.56 -3.16 16.29
CA GLN A 413 9.53 -2.12 16.69
C GLN A 413 10.53 -1.77 15.60
N LEU A 414 10.61 -2.59 14.55
CA LEU A 414 11.58 -2.42 13.45
C LEU A 414 11.05 -1.47 12.40
N THR A 415 11.61 -0.25 12.34
CA THR A 415 11.23 0.84 11.42
C THR A 415 12.48 1.51 10.83
N ASP A 416 12.31 2.53 9.99
CA ASP A 416 13.41 3.32 9.40
C ASP A 416 14.29 4.01 10.47
N HIS A 417 13.82 4.12 11.72
CA HIS A 417 14.59 4.66 12.85
C HIS A 417 15.89 3.89 13.13
N ILE A 418 16.07 2.70 12.56
CA ILE A 418 17.36 2.01 12.60
C ILE A 418 18.49 2.84 11.99
N PHE A 419 18.19 3.73 11.05
CA PHE A 419 19.17 4.64 10.44
C PHE A 419 19.76 5.58 11.53
N GLU A 420 18.88 6.24 12.28
CA GLU A 420 19.28 7.13 13.36
C GLU A 420 19.88 6.36 14.54
N ALA A 421 19.36 5.18 14.84
CA ALA A 421 19.90 4.32 15.90
C ALA A 421 21.37 3.95 15.63
N ILE A 422 21.71 3.60 14.38
CA ILE A 422 23.10 3.34 13.98
C ILE A 422 23.93 4.64 14.00
N LEU A 423 23.38 5.71 13.41
CA LEU A 423 24.10 6.96 13.21
C LEU A 423 24.52 7.62 14.52
N TYR A 424 23.66 7.55 15.54
CA TYR A 424 23.91 8.17 16.85
C TYR A 424 24.47 7.20 17.89
N SER A 425 24.69 5.94 17.53
CA SER A 425 25.28 4.95 18.44
C SER A 425 26.71 5.34 18.83
N THR A 426 27.04 5.04 20.09
CA THR A 426 28.41 5.14 20.63
C THR A 426 29.11 3.77 20.67
N ASP A 427 28.43 2.70 20.25
CA ASP A 427 29.02 1.36 20.19
C ASP A 427 30.13 1.31 19.13
N PRO A 428 31.37 0.97 19.50
CA PRO A 428 32.49 0.86 18.57
C PRO A 428 32.25 -0.20 17.47
N ASN A 429 31.45 -1.23 17.74
CA ASN A 429 31.09 -2.25 16.75
C ASN A 429 30.23 -1.69 15.60
N LEU A 430 29.54 -0.59 15.82
CA LEU A 430 28.74 0.10 14.81
C LEU A 430 29.52 1.20 14.04
N ALA A 431 30.80 1.41 14.35
CA ALA A 431 31.59 2.50 13.77
C ALA A 431 31.62 2.49 12.23
N GLU A 432 31.76 1.32 11.63
CA GLU A 432 31.78 1.19 10.17
C GLU A 432 30.41 1.44 9.53
N SER A 433 29.32 0.91 10.12
CA SER A 433 27.95 1.18 9.72
C SER A 433 27.64 2.67 9.79
N LYS A 434 28.01 3.31 10.90
CA LYS A 434 27.87 4.74 11.13
C LYS A 434 28.63 5.57 10.08
N ARG A 435 29.87 5.16 9.73
CA ARG A 435 30.66 5.83 8.68
C ARG A 435 29.91 5.81 7.36
N ILE A 436 29.37 4.66 6.94
CA ILE A 436 28.63 4.52 5.67
C ILE A 436 27.39 5.43 5.67
N LEU A 437 26.61 5.47 6.75
CA LEU A 437 25.43 6.35 6.84
C LEU A 437 25.82 7.83 6.87
N THR A 438 26.93 8.18 7.52
CA THR A 438 27.49 9.53 7.49
C THR A 438 27.93 9.91 6.08
N ASP A 439 28.49 8.98 5.31
CA ASP A 439 28.87 9.21 3.92
C ASP A 439 27.65 9.50 3.05
N ILE A 440 26.49 8.86 3.30
CA ILE A 440 25.22 9.20 2.62
C ILE A 440 24.81 10.63 2.95
N GLN A 441 24.80 11.02 4.24
CA GLN A 441 24.43 12.38 4.66
C GLN A 441 25.35 13.45 4.09
N CYS A 442 26.65 13.19 4.05
CA CYS A 442 27.66 14.08 3.48
C CYS A 442 27.75 13.98 1.94
N ARG A 443 26.89 13.25 1.29
CA ARG A 443 26.85 13.07 -0.16
C ARG A 443 28.10 12.42 -0.74
N ARG A 444 28.86 11.70 0.04
CA ARG A 444 30.00 10.87 -0.41
C ARG A 444 29.48 9.49 -0.85
N LEU A 445 28.85 9.48 -2.03
CA LEU A 445 28.17 8.30 -2.56
C LEU A 445 29.07 7.54 -3.53
N TYR A 446 28.94 6.21 -3.55
CA TYR A 446 29.55 5.36 -4.58
C TYR A 446 29.21 5.90 -5.97
N LYS A 447 30.11 5.77 -6.94
CA LYS A 447 29.97 6.37 -8.26
C LYS A 447 29.60 5.33 -9.33
N CYS A 448 28.58 5.61 -10.09
CA CYS A 448 28.28 4.83 -11.30
C CYS A 448 29.39 5.08 -12.33
N ILE A 449 30.12 4.05 -12.68
CA ILE A 449 31.24 4.10 -13.65
C ILE A 449 30.81 3.73 -15.06
N GLY A 450 29.65 3.06 -15.21
CA GLY A 450 29.09 2.77 -16.50
C GLY A 450 27.76 2.02 -16.44
N GLN A 451 27.09 2.00 -17.58
CA GLN A 451 25.79 1.34 -17.76
C GLN A 451 25.75 0.64 -19.14
N LEU A 452 25.14 -0.53 -19.19
CA LEU A 452 24.91 -1.34 -20.39
C LEU A 452 23.45 -1.68 -20.53
N SER A 453 22.98 -1.79 -21.76
CA SER A 453 21.68 -2.42 -22.09
C SER A 453 21.97 -3.70 -22.86
N PRO A 454 21.84 -4.88 -22.22
CA PRO A 454 22.03 -6.13 -22.93
C PRO A 454 20.93 -6.31 -23.98
N GLY A 455 21.30 -6.84 -25.16
CA GLY A 455 20.32 -7.13 -26.23
C GLY A 455 19.35 -8.23 -25.84
N GLU A 456 19.78 -9.17 -24.98
CA GLU A 456 18.97 -10.24 -24.42
C GLU A 456 18.93 -10.14 -22.91
N ARG A 457 17.87 -10.68 -22.32
CA ARG A 457 17.73 -10.70 -20.86
C ARG A 457 18.76 -11.61 -20.22
N ILE A 458 19.58 -11.02 -19.36
CA ILE A 458 20.60 -11.73 -18.60
C ILE A 458 20.13 -11.91 -17.15
N ASN A 459 20.19 -13.11 -16.64
CA ASN A 459 19.99 -13.35 -15.22
C ASN A 459 21.36 -13.30 -14.52
N ILE A 460 21.60 -12.21 -13.78
CA ILE A 460 22.85 -12.02 -13.04
C ILE A 460 22.61 -12.42 -11.60
N ASP A 461 23.25 -13.50 -11.22
CA ASP A 461 23.40 -13.95 -9.84
C ASP A 461 24.76 -13.47 -9.26
N GLU A 462 25.08 -13.84 -8.04
CA GLU A 462 26.33 -13.43 -7.39
C GLU A 462 27.56 -14.01 -8.08
N GLU A 463 27.47 -15.20 -8.67
CA GLU A 463 28.59 -15.81 -9.40
C GLU A 463 28.91 -15.02 -10.67
N ILE A 464 27.88 -14.69 -11.45
CA ILE A 464 28.02 -13.85 -12.65
C ILE A 464 28.49 -12.44 -12.29
N SER A 465 27.94 -11.88 -11.22
CA SER A 465 28.35 -10.57 -10.70
C SER A 465 29.83 -10.55 -10.33
N ASN A 466 30.31 -11.61 -9.63
CA ASN A 466 31.73 -11.78 -9.28
C ASN A 466 32.62 -11.95 -10.53
N ARG A 467 32.15 -12.72 -11.51
CA ARG A 467 32.85 -12.89 -12.78
C ARG A 467 33.02 -11.53 -13.49
N TYR A 468 31.94 -10.77 -13.64
CA TYR A 468 31.99 -9.44 -14.27
C TYR A 468 32.93 -8.49 -13.53
N ARG A 469 32.92 -8.46 -12.20
CA ARG A 469 33.85 -7.65 -11.40
C ARG A 469 35.32 -7.98 -11.72
N LYS A 470 35.66 -9.28 -11.81
CA LYS A 470 37.01 -9.74 -12.15
C LYS A 470 37.38 -9.40 -13.60
N GLU A 471 36.49 -9.65 -14.55
CA GLU A 471 36.71 -9.36 -15.97
C GLU A 471 36.92 -7.86 -16.23
N ILE A 472 36.12 -7.00 -15.58
CA ILE A 472 36.22 -5.54 -15.70
C ILE A 472 37.60 -5.08 -15.26
N ILE A 473 38.09 -5.56 -14.11
CA ILE A 473 39.41 -5.18 -13.62
C ILE A 473 40.52 -5.72 -14.52
N ALA A 474 40.41 -6.94 -15.01
CA ALA A 474 41.40 -7.57 -15.88
C ALA A 474 41.44 -6.97 -17.30
N ALA A 475 40.43 -6.19 -17.69
CA ALA A 475 40.35 -5.61 -19.04
C ALA A 475 41.47 -4.60 -19.38
N VAL A 476 42.11 -4.06 -18.35
CA VAL A 476 43.31 -3.18 -18.51
C VAL A 476 44.42 -3.70 -17.60
N PRO A 477 45.64 -3.96 -18.15
CA PRO A 477 46.78 -4.35 -17.33
C PRO A 477 47.11 -3.32 -16.25
N GLU A 478 47.37 -3.78 -15.02
CA GLU A 478 47.61 -2.93 -13.85
C GLU A 478 48.78 -1.96 -14.06
N GLU A 479 49.80 -2.39 -14.78
CA GLU A 479 50.97 -1.57 -15.16
C GLU A 479 50.61 -0.29 -15.93
N LYS A 480 49.47 -0.31 -16.66
CA LYS A 480 48.94 0.83 -17.42
C LYS A 480 48.07 1.77 -16.61
N LEU A 481 47.62 1.34 -15.43
CA LEU A 481 46.65 2.08 -14.62
C LEU A 481 47.32 2.97 -13.57
N GLY A 482 48.54 2.68 -13.11
CA GLY A 482 49.24 3.41 -12.03
C GLY A 482 48.46 3.42 -10.70
N GLY A 483 49.03 4.00 -9.64
CA GLY A 483 48.36 4.23 -8.34
C GLY A 483 47.89 2.98 -7.59
N LYS A 484 46.90 3.08 -6.73
CA LYS A 484 46.40 1.95 -5.93
C LYS A 484 45.66 0.90 -6.78
N PRO A 485 45.91 -0.43 -6.56
CA PRO A 485 45.25 -1.47 -7.30
C PRO A 485 43.75 -1.50 -7.02
N LEU A 486 42.93 -1.70 -8.06
CA LEU A 486 41.52 -1.96 -7.94
C LEU A 486 41.28 -3.45 -7.63
N LYS A 487 40.39 -3.71 -6.67
CA LYS A 487 40.00 -5.07 -6.30
C LYS A 487 38.54 -5.33 -6.68
N PRO A 488 38.13 -6.60 -6.95
CA PRO A 488 36.75 -6.93 -7.28
C PRO A 488 35.72 -6.43 -6.26
N GLU A 489 36.04 -6.42 -4.98
CA GLU A 489 35.20 -5.90 -3.90
C GLU A 489 34.97 -4.38 -3.94
N ASN A 490 35.80 -3.66 -4.70
CA ASN A 490 35.61 -2.21 -4.94
C ASN A 490 34.54 -1.91 -6.00
N LEU A 491 34.10 -2.93 -6.74
CA LEU A 491 33.06 -2.80 -7.76
C LEU A 491 31.76 -3.46 -7.33
N ILE A 492 30.64 -2.89 -7.74
CA ILE A 492 29.29 -3.45 -7.58
C ILE A 492 28.65 -3.53 -8.96
N VAL A 493 28.12 -4.72 -9.29
CA VAL A 493 27.34 -4.94 -10.52
C VAL A 493 25.87 -5.06 -10.13
N GLN A 494 25.05 -4.17 -10.63
CA GLN A 494 23.62 -4.09 -10.31
C GLN A 494 22.76 -4.21 -11.56
N VAL A 495 21.65 -4.94 -11.47
CA VAL A 495 20.69 -5.09 -12.56
C VAL A 495 19.43 -4.26 -12.27
N ALA A 496 19.15 -3.30 -13.12
CA ALA A 496 17.88 -2.58 -13.13
C ALA A 496 16.96 -3.19 -14.18
N ARG A 497 15.77 -3.63 -13.75
CA ARG A 497 14.73 -4.19 -14.61
C ARG A 497 13.55 -3.23 -14.66
N PHE A 498 13.05 -3.00 -15.86
CA PHE A 498 11.91 -2.14 -16.13
C PHE A 498 10.90 -2.95 -16.93
N ASP A 499 9.67 -3.02 -16.46
CA ASP A 499 8.60 -3.69 -17.16
C ASP A 499 7.22 -3.07 -16.86
N TYR A 500 6.23 -3.47 -17.64
CA TYR A 500 4.84 -3.05 -17.46
C TYR A 500 4.09 -3.89 -16.39
N GLY A 501 4.82 -4.60 -15.51
CA GLY A 501 4.26 -5.38 -14.41
C GLY A 501 4.07 -6.87 -14.71
N MET A 502 4.21 -7.30 -15.98
CA MET A 502 4.08 -8.68 -16.41
C MET A 502 5.30 -9.21 -17.17
N LYS A 503 6.48 -8.66 -16.85
CA LYS A 503 7.74 -8.97 -17.55
C LYS A 503 7.61 -8.62 -19.02
N GLU A 504 7.97 -9.53 -19.95
CA GLU A 504 7.93 -9.31 -21.39
C GLU A 504 6.49 -9.32 -21.99
N LYS A 505 5.49 -9.73 -21.21
CA LYS A 505 4.10 -9.82 -21.67
C LYS A 505 3.40 -8.48 -21.59
N ASN A 506 2.55 -8.19 -22.58
CA ASN A 506 1.63 -7.07 -22.53
C ASN A 506 0.57 -7.32 -21.43
N PRO A 507 0.48 -6.54 -20.37
CA PRO A 507 -0.50 -6.77 -19.31
C PRO A 507 -1.95 -6.57 -19.76
N VAL A 508 -2.19 -5.77 -20.80
CA VAL A 508 -3.53 -5.49 -21.34
C VAL A 508 -4.14 -6.73 -22.01
N ASP A 509 -3.32 -7.69 -22.46
CA ASP A 509 -3.81 -8.95 -23.02
C ASP A 509 -4.60 -9.81 -22.02
N ASN A 510 -4.37 -9.60 -20.71
CA ASN A 510 -5.10 -10.28 -19.64
C ASN A 510 -6.34 -9.51 -19.15
N VAL A 511 -6.66 -8.37 -19.76
CA VAL A 511 -7.86 -7.58 -19.45
C VAL A 511 -9.03 -8.04 -20.30
N ARG A 512 -10.20 -8.02 -19.74
CA ARG A 512 -11.46 -8.23 -20.44
C ARG A 512 -12.22 -6.92 -20.56
N PHE A 513 -12.81 -6.72 -21.72
CA PHE A 513 -13.53 -5.49 -22.09
C PHE A 513 -14.98 -5.79 -22.39
N TYR A 514 -15.82 -4.78 -22.31
CA TYR A 514 -17.21 -4.82 -22.78
C TYR A 514 -17.56 -3.60 -23.62
N ARG A 515 -18.56 -3.71 -24.49
CA ARG A 515 -19.04 -2.62 -25.36
C ARG A 515 -20.24 -1.90 -24.78
N LYS A 516 -20.47 -0.64 -25.19
CA LYS A 516 -21.64 0.15 -24.77
C LYS A 516 -22.97 -0.50 -25.17
N GLY A 517 -23.02 -1.02 -26.39
CA GLY A 517 -24.21 -1.66 -26.93
C GLY A 517 -24.45 -3.07 -26.40
N ASP A 518 -23.41 -3.71 -25.84
CA ASP A 518 -23.47 -5.03 -25.22
C ASP A 518 -22.64 -5.05 -23.93
N PRO A 519 -23.25 -4.61 -22.82
CA PRO A 519 -22.54 -4.49 -21.56
C PRO A 519 -22.40 -5.82 -20.80
N ASN A 520 -22.94 -6.91 -21.30
CA ASN A 520 -22.97 -8.20 -20.64
C ASN A 520 -22.03 -9.25 -21.25
N THR A 521 -21.46 -8.96 -22.42
CA THR A 521 -20.51 -9.85 -23.10
C THR A 521 -19.09 -9.31 -22.96
N ALA A 522 -18.23 -10.12 -22.36
CA ALA A 522 -16.81 -9.82 -22.24
C ALA A 522 -16.04 -10.27 -23.49
N PHE A 523 -15.08 -9.46 -23.92
CA PHE A 523 -14.18 -9.80 -25.02
C PHE A 523 -12.76 -9.30 -24.74
N GLN A 524 -11.82 -9.73 -25.56
CA GLN A 524 -10.41 -9.33 -25.48
C GLN A 524 -10.09 -8.41 -26.66
N LEU A 525 -9.28 -7.37 -26.41
CA LEU A 525 -8.72 -6.51 -27.43
C LEU A 525 -7.27 -6.90 -27.68
N ARG A 526 -6.89 -6.98 -28.96
CA ARG A 526 -5.50 -7.20 -29.34
C ARG A 526 -4.78 -5.87 -29.48
N LYS A 527 -3.47 -5.88 -29.28
CA LYS A 527 -2.61 -4.69 -29.38
C LYS A 527 -2.81 -3.93 -30.70
N ASP A 528 -2.88 -4.66 -31.82
CA ASP A 528 -3.04 -4.09 -33.17
C ASP A 528 -4.41 -3.44 -33.43
N GLU A 529 -5.43 -3.84 -32.65
CA GLU A 529 -6.77 -3.22 -32.69
C GLU A 529 -6.83 -1.92 -31.89
N VAL A 530 -5.87 -1.69 -30.98
CA VAL A 530 -5.83 -0.50 -30.11
C VAL A 530 -5.07 0.64 -30.79
N SER A 531 -3.79 0.43 -31.10
CA SER A 531 -2.95 1.43 -31.76
C SER A 531 -1.66 0.80 -32.31
N LYS A 532 -1.19 1.31 -33.42
CA LYS A 532 0.13 0.98 -33.98
C LYS A 532 1.29 1.70 -33.28
N MET A 533 1.00 2.67 -32.40
CA MET A 533 2.01 3.46 -31.68
C MET A 533 2.36 2.88 -30.30
N LEU A 534 1.87 1.70 -29.96
CA LEU A 534 2.20 1.03 -28.72
C LEU A 534 3.62 0.43 -28.78
N PRO A 535 4.33 0.33 -27.60
CA PRO A 535 5.68 -0.21 -27.59
C PRO A 535 5.72 -1.65 -28.09
N ASP A 536 6.78 -2.01 -28.80
CA ASP A 536 6.98 -3.38 -29.28
C ASP A 536 7.45 -4.32 -28.17
N THR A 537 8.14 -3.78 -27.18
CA THR A 537 8.64 -4.51 -26.01
C THR A 537 8.06 -3.95 -24.74
N PHE A 538 7.72 -4.84 -23.80
CA PHE A 538 7.12 -4.48 -22.51
C PHE A 538 8.07 -4.66 -21.32
N ALA A 539 9.34 -4.99 -21.58
CA ALA A 539 10.39 -5.08 -20.58
C ALA A 539 11.74 -4.70 -21.16
N GLU A 540 12.56 -4.07 -20.35
CA GLU A 540 13.96 -3.75 -20.64
C GLU A 540 14.83 -4.01 -19.41
N GLN A 541 16.13 -4.17 -19.62
CA GLN A 541 17.11 -4.41 -18.58
C GLN A 541 18.33 -3.52 -18.78
N SER A 542 18.86 -3.06 -17.66
CA SER A 542 20.11 -2.29 -17.64
C SER A 542 21.05 -2.86 -16.58
N ILE A 543 22.30 -3.05 -16.94
CA ILE A 543 23.37 -3.45 -16.02
C ILE A 543 24.16 -2.21 -15.68
N ARG A 544 24.32 -1.90 -14.41
CA ARG A 544 25.06 -0.75 -13.90
C ARG A 544 26.23 -1.23 -13.06
N VAL A 545 27.37 -0.57 -13.24
CA VAL A 545 28.55 -0.85 -12.44
C VAL A 545 28.92 0.37 -11.64
N TYR A 546 29.15 0.17 -10.33
CA TYR A 546 29.50 1.24 -9.39
C TYR A 546 30.87 0.97 -8.79
N CYS A 547 31.61 2.05 -8.49
CA CYS A 547 32.86 2.03 -7.74
C CYS A 547 32.61 2.50 -6.30
N LYS A 548 33.07 1.74 -5.31
CA LYS A 548 32.98 2.06 -3.88
C LYS A 548 34.04 3.07 -3.43
N LEU A 549 35.15 3.15 -4.16
CA LEU A 549 36.21 4.12 -3.89
C LEU A 549 35.75 5.51 -4.32
N LEU A 550 36.07 6.52 -3.51
CA LEU A 550 35.54 7.87 -3.67
C LEU A 550 36.55 8.87 -4.22
N ASP A 551 37.81 8.47 -4.27
CA ASP A 551 38.88 9.31 -4.85
C ASP A 551 38.81 9.31 -6.39
N GLU A 552 39.11 10.45 -6.98
CA GLU A 552 38.97 10.68 -8.42
C GLU A 552 39.84 9.74 -9.26
N GLU A 553 41.05 9.41 -8.77
CA GLU A 553 41.98 8.52 -9.45
C GLU A 553 41.41 7.10 -9.56
N SER A 554 40.91 6.53 -8.46
CA SER A 554 40.28 5.22 -8.45
C SER A 554 39.03 5.17 -9.32
N ILE A 555 38.20 6.23 -9.31
CA ILE A 555 37.01 6.34 -10.16
C ILE A 555 37.42 6.38 -11.65
N ALA A 556 38.43 7.15 -12.00
CA ALA A 556 38.92 7.24 -13.38
C ALA A 556 39.44 5.89 -13.89
N LYS A 557 40.21 5.17 -13.07
CA LYS A 557 40.67 3.80 -13.36
C LYS A 557 39.52 2.83 -13.57
N ALA A 558 38.55 2.83 -12.64
CA ALA A 558 37.41 1.95 -12.73
C ALA A 558 36.59 2.22 -14.02
N LYS A 559 36.41 3.48 -14.41
CA LYS A 559 35.81 3.84 -15.70
C LYS A 559 36.62 3.35 -16.91
N GLN A 560 37.93 3.49 -16.87
CA GLN A 560 38.80 2.99 -17.94
C GLN A 560 38.66 1.45 -18.08
N CYS A 561 38.75 0.73 -16.99
CA CYS A 561 38.55 -0.74 -16.97
C CYS A 561 37.17 -1.13 -17.52
N PHE A 562 36.12 -0.47 -17.09
CA PHE A 562 34.76 -0.72 -17.56
C PHE A 562 34.62 -0.47 -19.07
N ASN A 563 35.16 0.64 -19.58
CA ASN A 563 35.10 0.97 -21.01
C ASN A 563 35.85 -0.07 -21.85
N SER A 564 37.05 -0.44 -21.45
CA SER A 564 37.84 -1.48 -22.15
C SER A 564 37.16 -2.83 -22.14
N TRP A 565 36.60 -3.24 -21.00
CA TRP A 565 35.84 -4.48 -20.88
C TRP A 565 34.61 -4.48 -21.80
N ARG A 566 33.85 -3.37 -21.84
CA ARG A 566 32.70 -3.21 -22.71
C ARG A 566 33.06 -3.34 -24.19
N GLU A 567 34.13 -2.70 -24.62
CA GLU A 567 34.65 -2.75 -26.02
C GLU A 567 35.05 -4.16 -26.39
N GLN A 568 35.82 -4.85 -25.53
CA GLN A 568 36.24 -6.23 -25.74
C GLN A 568 35.06 -7.21 -25.90
N ASN A 569 33.98 -6.98 -25.14
CA ASN A 569 32.79 -7.83 -25.19
C ASN A 569 31.73 -7.35 -26.22
N LYS A 570 32.02 -6.32 -27.03
CA LYS A 570 31.11 -5.74 -28.04
C LYS A 570 29.71 -5.42 -27.51
N MET A 571 29.62 -5.02 -26.23
CA MET A 571 28.35 -4.72 -25.59
C MET A 571 27.88 -3.32 -25.98
N ALA A 572 26.64 -3.21 -26.44
CA ALA A 572 26.02 -1.94 -26.79
C ALA A 572 25.86 -1.02 -25.57
N THR A 573 26.15 0.26 -25.75
CA THR A 573 25.74 1.28 -24.78
C THR A 573 24.26 1.56 -24.92
N SER A 574 23.54 1.67 -23.80
CA SER A 574 22.28 2.41 -23.86
C SER A 574 22.60 3.89 -23.96
N GLU A 575 22.54 4.45 -25.15
CA GLU A 575 22.71 5.89 -25.36
C GLU A 575 21.66 6.74 -24.62
N THR A 576 20.60 6.13 -24.09
CA THR A 576 19.53 6.79 -23.36
C THR A 576 19.83 7.07 -21.88
N GLY A 577 21.01 6.76 -21.37
CA GLY A 577 21.39 6.96 -19.96
C GLY A 577 22.62 7.83 -19.73
N ALA A 578 23.38 8.13 -20.74
CA ALA A 578 24.48 9.06 -20.67
C ALA A 578 23.94 10.49 -20.90
N ASN A 579 23.42 11.11 -19.87
CA ASN A 579 23.73 12.51 -19.71
C ASN A 579 25.19 12.61 -19.26
N GLU A 580 26.13 12.28 -20.14
CA GLU A 580 27.20 13.21 -20.35
C GLU A 580 26.48 14.46 -20.88
N PHE A 581 26.14 15.36 -19.99
CA PHE A 581 26.09 16.77 -20.35
C PHE A 581 27.45 17.00 -21.00
N THR A 582 27.51 16.99 -22.33
CA THR A 582 28.57 17.66 -23.04
C THR A 582 28.59 19.02 -22.37
N PRO A 583 29.68 19.42 -21.69
CA PRO A 583 29.73 20.74 -21.10
C PRO A 583 29.34 21.64 -22.26
N ILE A 584 28.27 22.39 -22.12
CA ILE A 584 27.94 23.45 -23.06
C ILE A 584 29.23 24.21 -23.09
N LYS A 585 29.99 24.10 -24.22
CA LYS A 585 31.19 24.91 -24.43
C LYS A 585 30.73 26.29 -24.04
N SER A 586 31.26 26.81 -22.93
CA SER A 586 30.98 28.15 -22.45
C SER A 586 31.02 29.01 -23.69
N ARG A 587 29.92 29.65 -24.05
CA ARG A 587 29.93 30.64 -25.14
C ARG A 587 31.10 31.54 -24.83
N PRO A 588 32.00 31.80 -25.76
CA PRO A 588 33.05 32.76 -25.52
C PRO A 588 32.37 34.01 -24.99
N THR A 589 32.80 34.47 -23.84
CA THR A 589 32.35 35.73 -23.23
C THR A 589 32.51 36.80 -24.31
N PRO A 590 31.48 37.57 -24.67
CA PRO A 590 31.63 38.67 -25.60
C PRO A 590 32.70 39.63 -25.02
N GLU A 591 33.69 39.96 -25.78
CA GLU A 591 34.77 40.86 -25.35
C GLU A 591 34.28 42.28 -24.97
N ASN A 592 33.01 42.58 -25.14
CA ASN A 592 32.39 43.82 -24.67
C ASN A 592 30.98 43.54 -24.19
N PRO A 593 30.67 43.80 -22.91
CA PRO A 593 29.28 43.76 -22.44
C PRO A 593 28.51 44.90 -23.12
N PRO A 594 27.25 44.66 -23.51
CA PRO A 594 26.40 45.72 -24.01
C PRO A 594 26.19 46.77 -22.92
N PRO A 595 26.09 48.07 -23.28
CA PRO A 595 25.89 49.16 -22.31
C PRO A 595 24.62 48.91 -21.49
N THR A 596 24.76 49.02 -20.17
CA THR A 596 23.65 48.96 -19.21
C THR A 596 22.56 49.96 -19.58
N PRO A 597 21.27 49.56 -19.61
CA PRO A 597 20.18 50.52 -19.77
C PRO A 597 20.17 51.50 -18.61
N LYS A 598 20.17 52.80 -18.94
CA LYS A 598 20.02 53.88 -17.96
C LYS A 598 18.64 53.70 -17.28
N THR A 599 18.62 53.64 -15.96
CA THR A 599 17.43 53.72 -15.14
C THR A 599 16.68 55.04 -15.43
N PRO A 600 15.37 55.03 -15.63
CA PRO A 600 14.60 56.25 -15.72
C PRO A 600 14.61 56.97 -14.36
N GLU A 601 14.85 58.26 -14.38
CA GLU A 601 14.74 59.15 -13.22
C GLU A 601 13.30 59.11 -12.66
N ASN A 602 13.18 58.95 -11.36
CA ASN A 602 11.96 59.05 -10.61
C ASN A 602 11.35 60.47 -10.74
N THR A 603 10.27 60.59 -11.47
CA THR A 603 9.34 61.69 -11.34
C THR A 603 8.38 61.41 -10.20
N ASN A 604 8.52 62.17 -9.13
CA ASN A 604 7.57 62.25 -8.01
C ASN A 604 6.16 62.58 -8.51
N LEU A 605 5.25 61.66 -8.37
CA LEU A 605 3.79 61.94 -8.43
C LEU A 605 3.25 61.83 -7.00
N SER A 606 2.95 63.00 -6.43
CA SER A 606 2.19 63.16 -5.20
C SER A 606 0.75 62.64 -5.42
N LEU A 607 0.34 61.64 -4.67
CA LEU A 607 -1.06 61.24 -4.56
C LEU A 607 -1.74 62.18 -3.56
N ALA A 608 -2.67 63.01 -4.07
CA ALA A 608 -3.69 63.64 -3.25
C ALA A 608 -4.74 62.60 -2.89
N MET A 609 -5.09 62.53 -1.60
CA MET A 609 -6.27 61.84 -1.11
C MET A 609 -7.53 62.67 -1.46
N ASP A 610 -8.53 62.00 -1.98
CA ASP A 610 -9.97 62.21 -1.67
C ASP A 610 -10.66 60.82 -1.75
#